data_422dbbbd3339d26a26a5ca2ed423ea2a
#
_entry.id   422dbbbd3339d26a26a5ca2ed423ea2a
#
_cell.length_a   1.000
_cell.length_b   1.000
_cell.length_c   1.000
_cell.angle_alpha   90.00
_cell.angle_beta   90.00
_cell.angle_gamma   90.00
#
_symmetry.space_group_name_H-M   'P 1'
#
loop_
_entity.id
_entity.type
_entity.pdbx_description
1 polymer ?
#
loop_
_entity_poly.entity_id
_entity_poly.type
_entity_poly.pdbx_seq_one_letter_code
_entity_poly.pdbx_strand_id
1 'polypeptide(L)'
;LREDKTIIHNKASEFLCKCHYNESLNLLMAYGRKNRIAHRLFEHIENHKTLVIEGFINFCLPEYLAEIRFAVELASEELKSEKEYNEFVKLLRYFVETQMPRVLEVNLIITDKGRFYLWDENGIKIEDKYINYYLDDILQNEISLDDVLISILVTIAPRKIILHNTDELSCNEPVKMIKNVFQERIIACPGCKFCRHDENHLVPGT
;
A
#
# COMPACT_ATOMS: atom_id res chain seq x y z
N LEU A 1 11.03 -13.92 14.38
CA LEU A 1 11.55 -15.09 13.60
C LEU A 1 10.55 -16.24 13.44
N ARG A 2 9.77 -16.62 14.47
CA ARG A 2 8.74 -17.69 14.35
C ARG A 2 7.45 -17.16 13.70
N GLU A 3 7.03 -15.98 14.09
CA GLU A 3 5.88 -15.28 13.52
C GLU A 3 6.07 -14.97 12.02
N ASP A 4 7.24 -14.50 11.63
CA ASP A 4 7.57 -14.22 10.24
C ASP A 4 7.44 -15.46 9.34
N LYS A 5 7.91 -16.63 9.82
CA LYS A 5 7.77 -17.88 9.08
C LYS A 5 6.32 -18.27 8.86
N THR A 6 5.46 -18.05 9.84
CA THR A 6 4.02 -18.33 9.72
C THR A 6 3.34 -17.38 8.74
N ILE A 7 3.68 -16.09 8.76
CA ILE A 7 3.16 -15.09 7.82
C ILE A 7 3.60 -15.43 6.40
N ILE A 8 4.90 -15.70 6.18
CA ILE A 8 5.44 -16.07 4.86
C ILE A 8 4.75 -17.34 4.35
N HIS A 9 4.59 -18.36 5.20
CA HIS A 9 3.91 -19.60 4.83
C HIS A 9 2.47 -19.34 4.38
N ASN A 10 1.72 -18.52 5.11
CA ASN A 10 0.33 -18.21 4.79
C ASN A 10 0.23 -17.42 3.49
N LYS A 11 1.04 -16.37 3.32
CA LYS A 11 1.08 -15.57 2.08
C LYS A 11 1.53 -16.42 0.88
N ALA A 12 2.58 -17.23 1.01
CA ALA A 12 3.02 -18.11 -0.06
C ALA A 12 1.95 -19.13 -0.45
N SER A 13 1.24 -19.69 0.54
CA SER A 13 0.10 -20.59 0.29
C SER A 13 -1.04 -19.86 -0.44
N GLU A 14 -1.29 -18.61 -0.12
CA GLU A 14 -2.27 -17.78 -0.79
C GLU A 14 -1.88 -17.51 -2.26
N PHE A 15 -0.64 -17.15 -2.54
CA PHE A 15 -0.12 -16.99 -3.90
C PHE A 15 -0.23 -18.25 -4.73
N LEU A 16 -0.01 -19.41 -4.12
CA LEU A 16 -0.17 -20.71 -4.81
C LEU A 16 -1.63 -21.08 -5.06
N CYS A 17 -2.56 -20.63 -4.21
CA CYS A 17 -3.97 -21.04 -4.26
C CYS A 17 -4.88 -20.03 -4.94
N LYS A 18 -4.51 -18.74 -4.95
CA LYS A 18 -5.38 -17.67 -5.47
C LYS A 18 -4.69 -16.87 -6.58
N CYS A 19 -5.19 -16.94 -7.80
CA CYS A 19 -5.01 -15.86 -8.76
C CYS A 19 -6.07 -14.78 -8.46
N HIS A 20 -5.65 -13.55 -8.23
CA HIS A 20 -6.52 -12.43 -7.81
C HIS A 20 -7.64 -12.06 -8.80
N TYR A 21 -7.68 -12.67 -9.99
CA TYR A 21 -8.56 -12.21 -11.08
C TYR A 21 -9.79 -13.07 -11.39
N ASN A 22 -9.83 -14.37 -11.00
CA ASN A 22 -10.99 -15.21 -11.33
C ASN A 22 -10.97 -16.54 -10.56
N GLU A 23 -12.07 -16.87 -9.85
CA GLU A 23 -12.23 -18.15 -9.15
C GLU A 23 -12.14 -19.35 -10.09
N SER A 24 -12.68 -19.23 -11.29
CA SER A 24 -12.62 -20.30 -12.32
C SER A 24 -11.18 -20.57 -12.77
N LEU A 25 -10.36 -19.53 -12.90
CA LEU A 25 -8.96 -19.66 -13.26
C LEU A 25 -8.15 -20.32 -12.13
N ASN A 26 -8.46 -20.01 -10.88
CA ASN A 26 -7.85 -20.62 -9.71
C ASN A 26 -8.11 -22.13 -9.66
N LEU A 27 -9.35 -22.52 -9.89
CA LEU A 27 -9.73 -23.94 -9.96
C LEU A 27 -9.00 -24.66 -11.12
N LEU A 28 -8.91 -24.02 -12.28
CA LEU A 28 -8.21 -24.59 -13.44
C LEU A 28 -6.71 -24.78 -13.18
N MET A 29 -6.04 -23.79 -12.57
CA MET A 29 -4.62 -23.85 -12.21
C MET A 29 -4.35 -24.92 -11.14
N ALA A 30 -5.19 -24.98 -10.11
CA ALA A 30 -5.07 -25.98 -9.05
C ALA A 30 -5.29 -27.41 -9.61
N TYR A 31 -6.27 -27.56 -10.49
CA TYR A 31 -6.54 -28.84 -11.16
C TYR A 31 -5.39 -29.24 -12.07
N GLY A 32 -4.85 -28.32 -12.86
CA GLY A 32 -3.70 -28.57 -13.72
C GLY A 32 -2.46 -28.97 -12.94
N ARG A 33 -2.20 -28.35 -11.78
CA ARG A 33 -1.12 -28.72 -10.89
C ARG A 33 -1.30 -30.13 -10.31
N LYS A 34 -2.48 -30.44 -9.81
CA LYS A 34 -2.79 -31.78 -9.30
C LYS A 34 -2.62 -32.85 -10.37
N ASN A 35 -3.08 -32.60 -11.60
CA ASN A 35 -2.92 -33.55 -12.69
C ASN A 35 -1.46 -33.79 -13.09
N ARG A 36 -0.63 -32.71 -13.13
CA ARG A 36 0.81 -32.87 -13.41
C ARG A 36 1.49 -33.75 -12.35
N ILE A 37 1.20 -33.48 -11.07
CA ILE A 37 1.75 -34.28 -9.97
C ILE A 37 1.28 -35.72 -10.05
N ALA A 38 -0.01 -35.96 -10.28
CA ALA A 38 -0.57 -37.30 -10.41
C ALA A 38 0.08 -38.06 -11.58
N HIS A 39 0.23 -37.44 -12.75
CA HIS A 39 0.85 -38.05 -13.91
C HIS A 39 2.31 -38.49 -13.60
N ARG A 40 3.10 -37.60 -13.01
CA ARG A 40 4.48 -37.91 -12.58
C ARG A 40 4.54 -39.03 -11.54
N LEU A 41 3.55 -39.08 -10.65
CA LEU A 41 3.45 -40.12 -9.64
C LEU A 41 3.14 -41.49 -10.29
N PHE A 42 2.20 -41.53 -11.24
CA PHE A 42 1.88 -42.76 -11.97
C PHE A 42 3.08 -43.28 -12.76
N GLU A 43 3.76 -42.42 -13.52
CA GLU A 43 5.00 -42.81 -14.24
C GLU A 43 6.07 -43.38 -13.29
N HIS A 44 6.20 -42.79 -12.08
CA HIS A 44 7.17 -43.27 -11.11
C HIS A 44 6.81 -44.66 -10.56
N ILE A 45 5.53 -44.87 -10.23
CA ILE A 45 5.03 -46.14 -9.68
C ILE A 45 5.11 -47.28 -10.71
N GLU A 46 4.84 -46.99 -11.98
CA GLU A 46 4.95 -47.97 -13.07
C GLU A 46 6.38 -48.48 -13.24
N ASN A 47 7.37 -47.59 -13.03
CA ASN A 47 8.79 -47.92 -13.24
C ASN A 47 9.53 -48.37 -11.97
N HIS A 48 8.98 -48.12 -10.77
CA HIS A 48 9.64 -48.36 -9.50
C HIS A 48 8.68 -49.03 -8.49
N LYS A 49 9.19 -50.06 -7.79
CA LYS A 49 8.41 -50.81 -6.79
C LYS A 49 8.25 -50.08 -5.45
N THR A 50 9.02 -49.01 -5.22
CA THR A 50 9.04 -48.25 -3.97
C THR A 50 9.01 -46.77 -4.24
N LEU A 51 8.25 -46.02 -3.41
CA LEU A 51 8.15 -44.57 -3.46
C LEU A 51 8.76 -43.97 -2.19
N VAL A 52 9.85 -43.23 -2.35
CA VAL A 52 10.40 -42.38 -1.28
C VAL A 52 9.90 -40.96 -1.54
N ILE A 53 8.99 -40.46 -0.69
CA ILE A 53 8.26 -39.20 -0.91
C ILE A 53 9.21 -38.01 -1.09
N GLU A 54 10.21 -37.86 -0.21
CA GLU A 54 11.17 -36.76 -0.31
C GLU A 54 12.01 -36.83 -1.59
N GLY A 55 12.44 -38.03 -1.98
CA GLY A 55 13.15 -38.25 -3.24
C GLY A 55 12.27 -37.93 -4.45
N PHE A 56 11.03 -38.39 -4.43
CA PHE A 56 10.06 -38.09 -5.50
C PHE A 56 9.84 -36.60 -5.64
N ILE A 57 9.57 -35.85 -4.56
CA ILE A 57 9.37 -34.39 -4.60
C ILE A 57 10.63 -33.71 -5.15
N ASN A 58 11.80 -34.05 -4.67
CA ASN A 58 13.04 -33.36 -5.03
C ASN A 58 13.50 -33.62 -6.47
N PHE A 59 13.30 -34.83 -6.96
CA PHE A 59 13.84 -35.27 -8.25
C PHE A 59 12.78 -35.35 -9.37
N CYS A 60 11.52 -35.64 -9.03
CA CYS A 60 10.46 -35.81 -10.03
C CYS A 60 9.55 -34.58 -10.19
N LEU A 61 9.59 -33.63 -9.24
CA LEU A 61 8.73 -32.43 -9.25
C LEU A 61 9.53 -31.12 -9.22
N PRO A 62 10.57 -30.93 -10.04
CA PRO A 62 11.41 -29.72 -10.01
C PRO A 62 10.62 -28.45 -10.34
N GLU A 63 9.66 -28.52 -11.25
CA GLU A 63 8.79 -27.39 -11.62
C GLU A 63 7.90 -26.95 -10.45
N TYR A 64 7.33 -27.90 -9.73
CA TYR A 64 6.52 -27.61 -8.54
C TYR A 64 7.34 -26.99 -7.41
N LEU A 65 8.57 -27.46 -7.21
CA LEU A 65 9.49 -26.85 -6.24
C LEU A 65 9.89 -25.43 -6.65
N ALA A 66 10.05 -25.16 -7.95
CA ALA A 66 10.32 -23.82 -8.45
C ALA A 66 9.13 -22.87 -8.21
N GLU A 67 7.90 -23.34 -8.45
CA GLU A 67 6.67 -22.58 -8.13
C GLU A 67 6.60 -22.22 -6.64
N ILE A 68 6.90 -23.19 -5.75
CA ILE A 68 6.91 -22.95 -4.28
C ILE A 68 7.98 -21.93 -3.90
N ARG A 69 9.21 -22.08 -4.42
CA ARG A 69 10.32 -21.14 -4.13
C ARG A 69 9.93 -19.71 -4.54
N PHE A 70 9.38 -19.55 -5.73
CA PHE A 70 8.93 -18.25 -6.22
C PHE A 70 7.83 -17.65 -5.34
N ALA A 71 6.84 -18.44 -4.92
CA ALA A 71 5.80 -17.97 -4.01
C ALA A 71 6.35 -17.55 -2.63
N VAL A 72 7.36 -18.27 -2.12
CA VAL A 72 8.04 -17.93 -0.85
C VAL A 72 8.87 -16.64 -1.01
N GLU A 73 9.56 -16.46 -2.13
CA GLU A 73 10.29 -15.20 -2.43
C GLU A 73 9.34 -14.01 -2.46
N LEU A 74 8.25 -14.08 -3.24
CA LEU A 74 7.23 -13.03 -3.28
C LEU A 74 6.66 -12.71 -1.89
N ALA A 75 6.29 -13.74 -1.13
CA ALA A 75 5.76 -13.56 0.23
C ALA A 75 6.78 -12.91 1.18
N SER A 76 8.06 -13.22 0.99
CA SER A 76 9.15 -12.65 1.80
C SER A 76 9.40 -11.18 1.45
N GLU A 77 9.39 -10.84 0.17
CA GLU A 77 9.54 -9.46 -0.31
C GLU A 77 8.36 -8.59 0.13
N GLU A 78 7.13 -9.10 0.01
CA GLU A 78 5.93 -8.40 0.48
C GLU A 78 5.98 -8.13 1.98
N LEU A 79 6.34 -9.15 2.79
CA LEU A 79 6.48 -8.97 4.24
C LEU A 79 7.58 -7.95 4.60
N LYS A 80 8.69 -7.96 3.86
CA LYS A 80 9.77 -6.99 4.04
C LYS A 80 9.28 -5.57 3.74
N SER A 81 8.61 -5.38 2.61
CA SER A 81 8.05 -4.08 2.21
C SER A 81 7.03 -3.56 3.23
N GLU A 82 6.13 -4.43 3.74
CA GLU A 82 5.18 -4.06 4.80
C GLU A 82 5.90 -3.61 6.09
N LYS A 83 6.97 -4.29 6.48
CA LYS A 83 7.76 -3.90 7.67
C LYS A 83 8.45 -2.56 7.48
N GLU A 84 9.12 -2.36 6.33
CA GLU A 84 9.78 -1.10 5.99
C GLU A 84 8.79 0.07 5.97
N TYR A 85 7.61 -0.14 5.37
CA TYR A 85 6.52 0.85 5.39
C TYR A 85 6.07 1.18 6.82
N ASN A 86 5.85 0.17 7.65
CA ASN A 86 5.42 0.38 9.03
C ASN A 86 6.47 1.10 9.88
N GLU A 87 7.76 0.81 9.67
CA GLU A 87 8.87 1.50 10.33
C GLU A 87 8.96 2.97 9.86
N PHE A 88 8.79 3.21 8.57
CA PHE A 88 8.76 4.55 8.00
C PHE A 88 7.59 5.38 8.58
N VAL A 89 6.39 4.82 8.63
CA VAL A 89 5.22 5.48 9.25
C VAL A 89 5.48 5.80 10.73
N LYS A 90 6.09 4.90 11.49
CA LYS A 90 6.46 5.14 12.89
C LYS A 90 7.45 6.29 13.02
N LEU A 91 8.43 6.37 12.13
CA LEU A 91 9.41 7.44 12.10
C LEU A 91 8.75 8.80 11.82
N LEU A 92 7.89 8.88 10.80
CA LEU A 92 7.15 10.10 10.47
C LEU A 92 6.26 10.54 11.64
N ARG A 93 5.58 9.60 12.29
CA ARG A 93 4.76 9.87 13.48
C ARG A 93 5.60 10.46 14.61
N TYR A 94 6.74 9.86 14.91
CA TYR A 94 7.66 10.39 15.91
C TYR A 94 8.08 11.84 15.61
N PHE A 95 8.39 12.17 14.36
CA PHE A 95 8.68 13.54 13.97
C PHE A 95 7.51 14.49 14.20
N VAL A 96 6.29 14.09 13.80
CA VAL A 96 5.09 14.91 13.99
C VAL A 96 4.75 15.12 15.48
N GLU A 97 4.98 14.12 16.33
CA GLU A 97 4.69 14.18 17.77
C GLU A 97 5.70 15.05 18.54
N THR A 98 6.97 15.03 18.12
CA THR A 98 8.05 15.76 18.82
C THR A 98 8.17 17.21 18.40
N GLN A 99 7.58 17.61 17.26
CA GLN A 99 7.61 18.98 16.78
C GLN A 99 6.47 19.82 17.37
N MET A 100 6.75 21.12 17.59
CA MET A 100 5.68 22.09 17.87
C MET A 100 4.87 22.32 16.59
N PRO A 101 3.53 22.27 16.67
CA PRO A 101 2.68 22.58 15.52
C PRO A 101 2.96 23.98 14.97
N ARG A 102 3.23 24.07 13.67
CA ARG A 102 3.41 25.36 12.99
C ARG A 102 2.09 25.97 12.54
N VAL A 103 1.08 25.10 12.38
CA VAL A 103 -0.28 25.46 11.98
C VAL A 103 -1.24 24.71 12.91
N LEU A 104 -2.27 25.39 13.42
CA LEU A 104 -3.22 24.76 14.33
C LEU A 104 -4.17 23.83 13.59
N GLU A 105 -4.72 24.28 12.48
CA GLU A 105 -5.68 23.54 11.69
C GLU A 105 -5.30 23.61 10.21
N VAL A 106 -5.31 22.46 9.55
CA VAL A 106 -5.13 22.34 8.10
C VAL A 106 -6.38 21.72 7.51
N ASN A 107 -6.88 22.33 6.47
CA ASN A 107 -7.94 21.80 5.63
C ASN A 107 -7.31 21.20 4.39
N LEU A 108 -7.62 19.93 4.10
CA LEU A 108 -7.07 19.17 2.99
C LEU A 108 -8.17 18.65 2.09
N ILE A 109 -8.07 18.95 0.80
CA ILE A 109 -8.81 18.30 -0.27
C ILE A 109 -7.81 17.56 -1.15
N ILE A 110 -8.14 16.32 -1.50
CA ILE A 110 -7.44 15.53 -2.52
C ILE A 110 -8.46 15.23 -3.62
N THR A 111 -8.11 15.51 -4.87
CA THR A 111 -8.97 15.24 -6.02
C THR A 111 -8.69 13.87 -6.61
N ASP A 112 -9.62 13.33 -7.41
CA ASP A 112 -9.47 12.05 -8.12
C ASP A 112 -8.27 12.03 -9.07
N LYS A 113 -7.82 13.21 -9.51
CA LYS A 113 -6.63 13.38 -10.39
C LYS A 113 -5.31 13.43 -9.61
N GLY A 114 -5.32 13.18 -8.30
CA GLY A 114 -4.14 13.22 -7.45
C GLY A 114 -3.63 14.63 -7.12
N ARG A 115 -4.39 15.68 -7.43
CA ARG A 115 -4.07 17.03 -6.97
C ARG A 115 -4.55 17.21 -5.54
N PHE A 116 -3.82 18.01 -4.76
CA PHE A 116 -4.22 18.36 -3.41
C PHE A 116 -4.28 19.89 -3.23
N TYR A 117 -5.11 20.33 -2.28
CA TYR A 117 -5.24 21.71 -1.85
C TYR A 117 -5.16 21.77 -0.34
N LEU A 118 -4.30 22.64 0.18
CA LEU A 118 -4.06 22.84 1.59
C LEU A 118 -4.28 24.31 1.97
N TRP A 119 -5.08 24.57 3.00
CA TRP A 119 -5.23 25.90 3.59
C TRP A 119 -5.35 25.83 5.11
N ASP A 120 -4.97 26.90 5.78
CA ASP A 120 -5.05 27.03 7.23
C ASP A 120 -6.47 27.41 7.71
N GLU A 121 -6.62 27.62 9.01
CA GLU A 121 -7.86 28.06 9.65
C GLU A 121 -8.37 29.44 9.14
N ASN A 122 -7.49 30.26 8.57
CA ASN A 122 -7.81 31.60 8.03
C ASN A 122 -8.11 31.57 6.53
N GLY A 123 -8.05 30.40 5.90
CA GLY A 123 -8.25 30.26 4.47
C GLY A 123 -7.00 30.61 3.63
N ILE A 124 -5.83 30.73 4.26
CA ILE A 124 -4.57 31.01 3.57
C ILE A 124 -4.02 29.72 3.00
N LYS A 125 -3.69 29.73 1.71
CA LYS A 125 -3.09 28.59 1.03
C LYS A 125 -1.71 28.29 1.59
N ILE A 126 -1.48 27.03 1.90
CA ILE A 126 -0.22 26.53 2.44
C ILE A 126 0.67 25.96 1.33
N GLU A 127 0.07 25.29 0.33
CA GLU A 127 0.78 24.56 -0.70
C GLU A 127 1.70 25.42 -1.56
N ASP A 128 1.29 26.65 -1.92
CA ASP A 128 2.04 27.53 -2.83
C ASP A 128 3.47 27.80 -2.34
N LYS A 129 3.65 27.94 -1.01
CA LYS A 129 4.95 28.18 -0.41
C LYS A 129 5.88 26.98 -0.50
N TYR A 130 5.33 25.77 -0.40
CA TYR A 130 6.09 24.52 -0.35
C TYR A 130 6.24 23.87 -1.72
N ILE A 131 5.21 23.94 -2.57
CA ILE A 131 5.26 23.40 -3.93
C ILE A 131 6.36 24.10 -4.74
N ASN A 132 6.48 25.43 -4.63
CA ASN A 132 7.55 26.17 -5.32
C ASN A 132 8.95 25.70 -4.93
N TYR A 133 9.16 25.18 -3.74
CA TYR A 133 10.44 24.63 -3.30
C TYR A 133 10.77 23.30 -4.00
N TYR A 134 9.76 22.47 -4.27
CA TYR A 134 9.92 21.14 -4.90
C TYR A 134 9.62 21.14 -6.41
N LEU A 135 9.39 22.32 -7.00
CA LEU A 135 8.87 22.41 -8.37
C LEU A 135 9.82 21.78 -9.40
N ASP A 136 11.10 21.97 -9.24
CA ASP A 136 12.12 21.41 -10.16
C ASP A 136 12.16 19.87 -10.05
N ASP A 137 12.08 19.32 -8.84
CA ASP A 137 12.09 17.87 -8.57
C ASP A 137 10.81 17.22 -9.08
N ILE A 138 9.66 17.89 -8.92
CA ILE A 138 8.37 17.43 -9.46
C ILE A 138 8.39 17.41 -10.99
N LEU A 139 8.94 18.46 -11.62
CA LEU A 139 9.02 18.55 -13.08
C LEU A 139 9.95 17.50 -13.68
N GLN A 140 10.98 17.08 -12.94
CA GLN A 140 11.88 15.99 -13.35
C GLN A 140 11.33 14.61 -13.04
N ASN A 141 10.11 14.50 -12.48
CA ASN A 141 9.48 13.25 -11.99
C ASN A 141 10.31 12.50 -10.93
N GLU A 142 11.16 13.19 -10.20
CA GLU A 142 11.93 12.61 -9.10
C GLU A 142 11.11 12.45 -7.83
N ILE A 143 10.08 13.32 -7.63
CA ILE A 143 9.19 13.31 -6.45
C ILE A 143 7.73 13.32 -6.90
N SER A 144 6.92 12.48 -6.31
CA SER A 144 5.46 12.46 -6.55
C SER A 144 4.75 13.59 -5.79
N LEU A 145 3.60 14.03 -6.30
CA LEU A 145 2.75 14.99 -5.56
C LEU A 145 2.32 14.46 -4.19
N ASP A 146 2.15 13.16 -4.07
CA ASP A 146 1.80 12.50 -2.82
C ASP A 146 2.92 12.61 -1.78
N ASP A 147 4.18 12.45 -2.21
CA ASP A 147 5.35 12.61 -1.34
C ASP A 147 5.51 14.07 -0.90
N VAL A 148 5.24 15.02 -1.80
CA VAL A 148 5.23 16.45 -1.46
C VAL A 148 4.17 16.76 -0.42
N LEU A 149 2.95 16.24 -0.57
CA LEU A 149 1.87 16.41 0.38
C LEU A 149 2.27 15.90 1.78
N ILE A 150 2.81 14.68 1.87
CA ILE A 150 3.27 14.10 3.13
C ILE A 150 4.40 14.94 3.74
N SER A 151 5.37 15.37 2.92
CA SER A 151 6.49 16.21 3.34
C SER A 151 6.03 17.54 3.92
N ILE A 152 5.06 18.21 3.28
CA ILE A 152 4.46 19.45 3.78
C ILE A 152 3.79 19.21 5.12
N LEU A 153 2.91 18.20 5.22
CA LEU A 153 2.15 17.91 6.44
C LEU A 153 3.08 17.56 7.61
N VAL A 154 4.12 16.76 7.37
CA VAL A 154 5.12 16.42 8.40
C VAL A 154 5.90 17.65 8.83
N THR A 155 6.27 18.54 7.89
CA THR A 155 7.03 19.76 8.17
C THR A 155 6.25 20.77 9.00
N ILE A 156 4.94 20.95 8.72
CA ILE A 156 4.10 21.89 9.47
C ILE A 156 3.53 21.27 10.76
N ALA A 157 3.53 19.93 10.84
CA ALA A 157 3.07 19.14 11.98
C ALA A 157 1.74 19.66 12.57
N PRO A 158 0.66 19.78 11.79
CA PRO A 158 -0.56 20.44 12.24
C PRO A 158 -1.15 19.74 13.45
N ARG A 159 -1.80 20.52 14.33
CA ARG A 159 -2.50 19.96 15.48
C ARG A 159 -3.77 19.22 15.07
N LYS A 160 -4.39 19.65 13.96
CA LYS A 160 -5.62 19.09 13.43
C LYS A 160 -5.63 19.14 11.90
N ILE A 161 -6.07 18.07 11.26
CA ILE A 161 -6.27 17.99 9.81
C ILE A 161 -7.75 17.72 9.56
N ILE A 162 -8.41 18.60 8.83
CA ILE A 162 -9.77 18.38 8.33
C ILE A 162 -9.67 17.84 6.91
N LEU A 163 -10.06 16.59 6.74
CA LEU A 163 -10.05 15.92 5.46
C LEU A 163 -11.43 16.06 4.79
N HIS A 164 -11.46 16.70 3.64
CA HIS A 164 -12.68 16.92 2.85
C HIS A 164 -12.82 15.83 1.78
N ASN A 165 -14.04 15.60 1.28
CA ASN A 165 -14.39 14.63 0.23
C ASN A 165 -13.91 13.19 0.55
N THR A 166 -14.13 12.75 1.78
CA THR A 166 -13.61 11.45 2.27
C THR A 166 -14.32 10.23 1.69
N ASP A 167 -15.55 10.38 1.19
CA ASP A 167 -16.40 9.25 0.78
C ASP A 167 -15.90 8.54 -0.47
N GLU A 168 -15.24 9.27 -1.38
CA GLU A 168 -14.67 8.73 -2.63
C GLU A 168 -13.20 8.33 -2.50
N LEU A 169 -12.48 8.81 -1.48
CA LEU A 169 -11.02 8.70 -1.35
C LEU A 169 -10.53 7.64 -0.35
N SER A 170 -11.42 6.83 0.21
CA SER A 170 -11.07 5.87 1.27
C SER A 170 -10.01 4.82 0.86
N CYS A 171 -9.82 4.59 -0.43
CA CYS A 171 -8.85 3.63 -0.99
C CYS A 171 -7.54 4.26 -1.48
N ASN A 172 -7.40 5.59 -1.43
CA ASN A 172 -6.23 6.29 -1.96
C ASN A 172 -5.01 6.13 -1.03
N GLU A 173 -3.85 5.73 -1.57
CA GLU A 173 -2.62 5.47 -0.79
C GLU A 173 -2.15 6.67 0.03
N PRO A 174 -2.10 7.93 -0.51
CA PRO A 174 -1.76 9.11 0.28
C PRO A 174 -2.67 9.31 1.49
N VAL A 175 -3.98 9.10 1.32
CA VAL A 175 -4.94 9.23 2.42
C VAL A 175 -4.70 8.19 3.51
N LYS A 176 -4.38 6.95 3.13
CA LYS A 176 -4.02 5.90 4.09
C LYS A 176 -2.76 6.27 4.87
N MET A 177 -1.72 6.76 4.17
CA MET A 177 -0.48 7.18 4.82
C MET A 177 -0.73 8.33 5.80
N ILE A 178 -1.47 9.37 5.39
CA ILE A 178 -1.83 10.49 6.25
C ILE A 178 -2.58 9.98 7.49
N LYS A 179 -3.57 9.09 7.32
CA LYS A 179 -4.30 8.48 8.44
C LYS A 179 -3.40 7.70 9.38
N ASN A 180 -2.43 6.97 8.84
CA ASN A 180 -1.49 6.18 9.64
C ASN A 180 -0.49 7.05 10.42
N VAL A 181 -0.06 8.19 9.85
CA VAL A 181 0.90 9.11 10.48
C VAL A 181 0.23 10.00 11.50
N PHE A 182 -0.91 10.63 11.17
CA PHE A 182 -1.53 11.68 11.96
C PHE A 182 -2.65 11.21 12.91
N GLN A 183 -3.22 10.02 12.69
CA GLN A 183 -4.18 9.33 13.56
C GLN A 183 -5.30 10.25 14.12
N GLU A 184 -5.29 10.50 15.44
CA GLU A 184 -6.32 11.26 16.15
C GLU A 184 -6.36 12.74 15.75
N ARG A 185 -5.35 13.25 15.06
CA ARG A 185 -5.34 14.62 14.53
C ARG A 185 -6.24 14.79 13.31
N ILE A 186 -6.71 13.68 12.72
CA ILE A 186 -7.55 13.71 11.51
C ILE A 186 -9.01 13.72 11.87
N ILE A 187 -9.74 14.64 11.25
CA ILE A 187 -11.19 14.75 11.34
C ILE A 187 -11.76 14.72 9.93
N ALA A 188 -12.68 13.81 9.67
CA ALA A 188 -13.43 13.81 8.43
C ALA A 188 -14.44 14.96 8.43
N CYS A 189 -14.49 15.71 7.34
CA CYS A 189 -15.48 16.77 7.18
C CYS A 189 -16.87 16.15 6.99
N PRO A 190 -17.89 16.56 7.77
CA PRO A 190 -19.25 16.04 7.64
C PRO A 190 -19.99 16.51 6.38
N GLY A 191 -19.33 17.22 5.49
CA GLY A 191 -19.89 17.82 4.29
C GLY A 191 -20.10 19.32 4.45
N CYS A 192 -19.18 20.12 3.92
CA CYS A 192 -19.25 21.58 3.93
C CYS A 192 -19.42 22.13 2.50
N LYS A 193 -19.45 23.45 2.37
CA LYS A 193 -19.51 24.12 1.06
C LYS A 193 -18.36 23.74 0.12
N PHE A 194 -17.16 23.48 0.67
CA PHE A 194 -15.98 23.07 -0.12
C PHE A 194 -16.07 21.62 -0.63
N CYS A 195 -16.81 20.74 0.07
CA CYS A 195 -17.06 19.37 -0.39
C CYS A 195 -18.08 19.29 -1.53
N ARG A 196 -18.83 20.35 -1.81
CA ARG A 196 -19.95 20.36 -2.78
C ARG A 196 -19.63 21.08 -4.09
N HIS A 197 -18.44 21.67 -4.22
CA HIS A 197 -18.05 22.44 -5.40
C HIS A 197 -17.15 21.64 -6.35
N ASP A 198 -17.47 21.74 -7.65
CA ASP A 198 -16.60 21.31 -8.74
C ASP A 198 -15.24 22.01 -8.69
N GLU A 199 -14.23 21.37 -9.29
CA GLU A 199 -12.78 21.72 -9.27
C GLU A 199 -12.45 23.22 -9.50
N ASN A 200 -13.38 24.02 -10.04
CA ASN A 200 -13.14 25.43 -10.41
C ASN A 200 -13.35 26.44 -9.26
N HIS A 201 -13.82 26.04 -8.09
CA HIS A 201 -14.12 26.94 -6.96
C HIS A 201 -13.55 26.47 -5.60
N LEU A 202 -12.51 25.62 -5.62
CA LEU A 202 -11.94 24.98 -4.43
C LEU A 202 -11.05 25.90 -3.57
N VAL A 203 -11.02 27.23 -3.86
CA VAL A 203 -10.12 28.13 -3.14
C VAL A 203 -10.88 29.22 -2.43
N PRO A 204 -10.76 29.37 -1.08
CA PRO A 204 -11.18 30.56 -0.38
C PRO A 204 -10.28 31.74 -0.79
N GLY A 205 -10.82 32.74 -1.49
CA GLY A 205 -10.14 34.02 -1.68
C GLY A 205 -9.60 34.34 -3.08
N THR A 206 -10.37 34.08 -4.13
CA THR A 206 -10.26 34.82 -5.41
C THR A 206 -11.51 35.64 -5.60
#